data_0df46dd960e59c47dd60e218ba196dfa
#
_entry.id   0df46dd960e59c47dd60e218ba196dfa
#
_cell.length_a   1.000
_cell.length_b   1.000
_cell.length_c   1.000
_cell.angle_alpha   90.00
_cell.angle_beta   90.00
_cell.angle_gamma   90.00
#
_symmetry.space_group_name_H-M   'P 1'
#
loop_
_entity.id
_entity.type
_entity.pdbx_description
1 polymer ?
#
loop_
_entity_poly.entity_id
_entity_poly.type
_entity_poly.pdbx_seq_one_letter_code
_entity_poly.pdbx_strand_id
1 'polypeptide(L)'
;MQDVKRDTVMNMKDGGGILVQPMDMISIVVSHRDQELAAMFNLRNTTYQAGAETQGATTSRLMGYSVDNHGDIDFPIIGKVHVAGMNRWDVAQTIKSELEGRNLLRDAVVTVQFMNFQISVLGEVSRPGTYSISGDKISLLEAISRAGDLTIYGRRDNVQVTREENGKRKVYVVDLRNSDLYNSPAYYLRQNDVIYVEPNEVRAGQSTINENNFRSVRFWASLGSTALSAVNILITIITRTR
;
A
#
# COMPACT_ATOMS: atom_id res chain seq x y z
N MET A 1 4.80 -13.63 16.70
CA MET A 1 3.64 -14.35 17.22
C MET A 1 4.08 -15.09 18.46
N GLN A 2 3.59 -14.67 19.61
CA GLN A 2 4.07 -15.19 20.90
C GLN A 2 3.18 -16.32 21.44
N ASP A 3 2.02 -16.51 20.84
CA ASP A 3 0.96 -17.45 21.25
C ASP A 3 0.88 -18.75 20.41
N VAL A 4 1.64 -18.83 19.33
CA VAL A 4 1.62 -19.98 18.40
C VAL A 4 2.47 -21.10 18.94
N LYS A 5 1.85 -22.25 19.21
CA LYS A 5 2.56 -23.50 19.53
C LYS A 5 3.19 -24.08 18.26
N ARG A 6 4.28 -24.85 18.42
CA ARG A 6 4.91 -25.57 17.29
C ARG A 6 3.87 -26.45 16.59
N ASP A 7 3.92 -26.50 15.28
CA ASP A 7 3.08 -27.35 14.44
C ASP A 7 1.57 -27.08 14.54
N THR A 8 1.18 -25.82 14.84
CA THR A 8 -0.23 -25.42 14.85
C THR A 8 -0.74 -25.26 13.42
N VAL A 9 -1.76 -26.05 13.05
CA VAL A 9 -2.50 -25.87 11.79
C VAL A 9 -3.64 -24.88 12.03
N MET A 10 -3.68 -23.80 11.27
CA MET A 10 -4.74 -22.79 11.32
C MET A 10 -5.54 -22.83 10.02
N ASN A 11 -6.86 -22.84 10.12
CA ASN A 11 -7.73 -22.65 8.97
C ASN A 11 -7.66 -21.18 8.55
N MET A 12 -7.03 -20.92 7.41
CA MET A 12 -7.03 -19.58 6.84
C MET A 12 -8.35 -19.32 6.13
N LYS A 13 -8.96 -18.17 6.40
CA LYS A 13 -10.04 -17.68 5.53
C LYS A 13 -9.44 -17.43 4.15
N ASP A 14 -10.03 -18.03 3.13
CA ASP A 14 -9.64 -17.74 1.76
C ASP A 14 -9.87 -16.25 1.52
N GLY A 15 -8.80 -15.54 1.21
CA GLY A 15 -8.84 -14.07 1.05
C GLY A 15 -9.62 -13.61 -0.19
N GLY A 16 -10.30 -14.53 -0.89
CA GLY A 16 -11.24 -14.24 -1.98
C GLY A 16 -10.64 -13.52 -3.20
N GLY A 17 -9.34 -13.25 -3.20
CA GLY A 17 -8.70 -12.42 -4.23
C GLY A 17 -9.10 -10.93 -4.15
N ILE A 18 -8.45 -10.11 -4.95
CA ILE A 18 -8.80 -8.70 -5.10
C ILE A 18 -10.09 -8.60 -5.90
N LEU A 19 -11.04 -7.83 -5.40
CA LEU A 19 -12.27 -7.51 -6.13
C LEU A 19 -12.11 -6.18 -6.83
N VAL A 20 -12.54 -6.12 -8.08
CA VAL A 20 -12.58 -4.90 -8.89
C VAL A 20 -13.45 -3.85 -8.21
N GLN A 21 -12.95 -2.64 -8.11
CA GLN A 21 -13.66 -1.48 -7.57
C GLN A 21 -13.81 -0.40 -8.64
N PRO A 22 -14.81 0.48 -8.53
CA PRO A 22 -14.84 1.69 -9.33
C PRO A 22 -13.51 2.45 -9.25
N MET A 23 -13.06 3.03 -10.35
CA MET A 23 -11.78 3.73 -10.53
C MET A 23 -10.54 2.83 -10.61
N ASP A 24 -10.70 1.50 -10.56
CA ASP A 24 -9.59 0.58 -10.83
C ASP A 24 -9.18 0.61 -12.31
N MET A 25 -7.92 0.24 -12.54
CA MET A 25 -7.40 -0.04 -13.88
C MET A 25 -7.08 -1.53 -13.99
N ILE A 26 -7.66 -2.17 -14.98
CA ILE A 26 -7.43 -3.58 -15.29
C ILE A 26 -6.92 -3.73 -16.71
N SER A 27 -5.92 -4.59 -16.90
CA SER A 27 -5.49 -5.03 -18.22
C SER A 27 -6.24 -6.30 -18.58
N ILE A 28 -6.79 -6.33 -19.78
CA ILE A 28 -7.48 -7.50 -20.32
C ILE A 28 -6.84 -7.82 -21.66
N VAL A 29 -6.33 -9.04 -21.77
CA VAL A 29 -5.71 -9.55 -23.00
C VAL A 29 -6.48 -10.76 -23.47
N VAL A 30 -6.98 -10.68 -24.69
CA VAL A 30 -7.64 -11.78 -25.40
C VAL A 30 -6.63 -12.45 -26.31
N SER A 31 -6.45 -13.74 -26.15
CA SER A 31 -5.56 -14.56 -26.96
C SER A 31 -6.39 -15.63 -27.70
N HIS A 32 -6.09 -15.84 -28.97
CA HIS A 32 -6.74 -16.84 -29.83
C HIS A 32 -5.73 -17.39 -30.86
N ARG A 33 -6.03 -18.51 -31.48
CA ARG A 33 -5.19 -19.10 -32.53
C ARG A 33 -5.01 -18.14 -33.71
N ASP A 34 -6.09 -17.45 -34.08
CA ASP A 34 -6.07 -16.37 -35.05
C ASP A 34 -5.74 -15.06 -34.34
N GLN A 35 -4.51 -14.57 -34.54
CA GLN A 35 -3.99 -13.36 -33.92
C GLN A 35 -4.65 -12.09 -34.47
N GLU A 36 -5.10 -12.10 -35.72
CA GLU A 36 -5.78 -10.95 -36.33
C GLU A 36 -7.15 -10.73 -35.69
N LEU A 37 -7.89 -11.80 -35.49
CA LEU A 37 -9.17 -11.75 -34.77
C LEU A 37 -8.97 -11.33 -33.31
N ALA A 38 -8.00 -11.90 -32.62
CA ALA A 38 -7.70 -11.51 -31.23
C ALA A 38 -7.31 -10.02 -31.11
N ALA A 39 -6.58 -9.49 -32.09
CA ALA A 39 -6.15 -8.10 -32.09
C ALA A 39 -7.30 -7.08 -32.14
N MET A 40 -8.48 -7.50 -32.66
CA MET A 40 -9.67 -6.64 -32.70
C MET A 40 -10.28 -6.39 -31.30
N PHE A 41 -10.05 -7.30 -30.35
CA PHE A 41 -10.54 -7.22 -28.96
C PHE A 41 -9.53 -6.66 -27.97
N ASN A 42 -8.30 -6.46 -28.42
CA ASN A 42 -7.24 -5.91 -27.60
C ASN A 42 -7.08 -4.41 -27.87
N LEU A 43 -6.88 -3.62 -26.81
CA LEU A 43 -6.55 -2.20 -26.94
C LEU A 43 -5.23 -2.04 -27.67
N ARG A 44 -5.24 -1.34 -28.82
CA ARG A 44 -4.02 -1.05 -29.57
C ARG A 44 -3.24 0.07 -28.91
N ASN A 45 -1.94 -0.15 -28.73
CA ASN A 45 -1.00 0.90 -28.35
C ASN A 45 -0.80 1.87 -29.54
N THR A 46 -1.59 2.90 -29.63
CA THR A 46 -1.28 4.04 -30.49
C THR A 46 -0.65 5.12 -29.61
N THR A 47 0.64 5.00 -29.35
CA THR A 47 1.39 6.12 -28.77
C THR A 47 1.70 7.09 -29.91
N TYR A 48 0.94 8.15 -30.06
CA TYR A 48 1.34 9.31 -30.83
C TYR A 48 2.38 10.06 -30.00
N GLN A 49 3.66 9.78 -30.21
CA GLN A 49 4.73 10.66 -29.76
C GLN A 49 4.88 11.77 -30.80
N ALA A 50 4.27 12.91 -30.53
CA ALA A 50 4.56 14.11 -31.29
C ALA A 50 6.00 14.58 -30.91
N GLY A 51 6.95 14.38 -31.83
CA GLY A 51 8.25 15.07 -31.81
C GLY A 51 9.42 14.37 -31.14
N ALA A 52 9.67 13.08 -31.39
CA ALA A 52 11.01 12.51 -31.16
C ALA A 52 11.33 11.47 -32.23
N GLU A 53 12.18 11.87 -33.16
CA GLU A 53 12.93 10.94 -34.01
C GLU A 53 13.95 10.20 -33.14
N THR A 54 13.58 9.02 -32.65
CA THR A 54 14.55 8.02 -32.19
C THR A 54 14.04 6.63 -32.48
N GLN A 55 14.82 5.94 -33.28
CA GLN A 55 14.62 4.58 -33.73
C GLN A 55 14.50 3.59 -32.56
N GLY A 56 13.49 2.74 -32.62
CA GLY A 56 13.65 1.34 -32.28
C GLY A 56 13.52 0.93 -30.81
N ALA A 57 12.45 1.34 -30.11
CA ALA A 57 11.97 0.52 -28.99
C ALA A 57 10.44 0.60 -28.96
N THR A 58 9.80 -0.40 -29.55
CA THR A 58 8.38 -0.64 -29.35
C THR A 58 8.16 -1.16 -27.94
N THR A 59 8.15 -0.26 -26.98
CA THR A 59 7.71 -0.59 -25.62
C THR A 59 6.21 -0.82 -25.70
N SER A 60 5.83 -2.08 -25.79
CA SER A 60 4.44 -2.52 -25.67
C SER A 60 3.95 -2.19 -24.26
N ARG A 61 3.40 -1.01 -24.08
CA ARG A 61 2.71 -0.64 -22.83
C ARG A 61 1.36 -1.33 -22.84
N LEU A 62 1.14 -2.22 -21.90
CA LEU A 62 -0.18 -2.78 -21.63
C LEU A 62 -1.12 -1.60 -21.36
N MET A 63 -2.12 -1.43 -22.23
CA MET A 63 -3.20 -0.47 -21.96
C MET A 63 -4.22 -1.12 -21.05
N GLY A 64 -4.68 -0.35 -20.04
CA GLY A 64 -5.71 -0.80 -19.12
C GLY A 64 -7.07 -0.22 -19.45
N TYR A 65 -8.08 -0.93 -19.07
CA TYR A 65 -9.46 -0.46 -19.01
C TYR A 65 -9.68 0.24 -17.68
N SER A 66 -10.21 1.46 -17.70
CA SER A 66 -10.65 2.15 -16.49
C SER A 66 -12.06 1.70 -16.16
N VAL A 67 -12.26 1.29 -14.92
CA VAL A 67 -13.59 0.95 -14.39
C VAL A 67 -14.29 2.25 -14.02
N ASP A 68 -15.46 2.49 -14.58
CA ASP A 68 -16.24 3.69 -14.33
C ASP A 68 -16.91 3.69 -12.94
N ASN A 69 -17.58 4.79 -12.57
CA ASN A 69 -18.25 4.91 -11.28
C ASN A 69 -19.45 3.95 -11.10
N HIS A 70 -19.95 3.37 -12.19
CA HIS A 70 -21.01 2.36 -12.17
C HIS A 70 -20.44 0.94 -12.06
N GLY A 71 -19.12 0.80 -12.14
CA GLY A 71 -18.44 -0.49 -12.11
C GLY A 71 -18.33 -1.17 -13.47
N ASP A 72 -18.47 -0.41 -14.55
CA ASP A 72 -18.43 -0.90 -15.91
C ASP A 72 -17.12 -0.54 -16.59
N ILE A 73 -16.71 -1.37 -17.57
CA ILE A 73 -15.64 -1.07 -18.52
C ILE A 73 -16.21 -0.99 -19.92
N ASP A 74 -15.61 -0.16 -20.78
CA ASP A 74 -15.90 -0.13 -22.21
C ASP A 74 -14.99 -1.10 -22.95
N PHE A 75 -15.51 -2.30 -23.27
CA PHE A 75 -14.74 -3.33 -23.95
C PHE A 75 -14.99 -3.28 -25.48
N PRO A 76 -13.93 -3.39 -26.32
CA PRO A 76 -14.07 -3.30 -27.77
C PRO A 76 -15.12 -4.27 -28.31
N ILE A 77 -15.96 -3.80 -29.27
CA ILE A 77 -17.01 -4.56 -29.94
C ILE A 77 -18.17 -4.99 -29.03
N ILE A 78 -17.90 -5.39 -27.78
CA ILE A 78 -18.93 -5.82 -26.81
C ILE A 78 -19.66 -4.60 -26.23
N GLY A 79 -18.94 -3.49 -26.00
CA GLY A 79 -19.44 -2.31 -25.31
C GLY A 79 -19.28 -2.42 -23.80
N LYS A 80 -20.25 -1.89 -23.03
CA LYS A 80 -20.19 -1.86 -21.58
C LYS A 80 -20.34 -3.25 -20.96
N VAL A 81 -19.40 -3.58 -20.07
CA VAL A 81 -19.38 -4.83 -19.29
C VAL A 81 -19.23 -4.50 -17.82
N HIS A 82 -20.16 -4.96 -16.98
CA HIS A 82 -20.08 -4.79 -15.55
C HIS A 82 -19.02 -5.71 -14.96
N VAL A 83 -18.09 -5.14 -14.19
CA VAL A 83 -16.95 -5.87 -13.59
C VAL A 83 -16.77 -5.60 -12.10
N ALA A 84 -17.41 -4.58 -11.53
CA ALA A 84 -17.27 -4.26 -10.11
C ALA A 84 -17.74 -5.42 -9.22
N GLY A 85 -17.00 -5.67 -8.14
CA GLY A 85 -17.26 -6.77 -7.23
C GLY A 85 -16.82 -8.15 -7.72
N MET A 86 -16.30 -8.25 -8.95
CA MET A 86 -15.76 -9.50 -9.51
C MET A 86 -14.26 -9.62 -9.20
N ASN A 87 -13.78 -10.82 -9.02
CA ASN A 87 -12.35 -11.10 -9.04
C ASN A 87 -11.86 -11.23 -10.48
N ARG A 88 -10.55 -11.25 -10.71
CA ARG A 88 -9.98 -11.32 -12.08
C ARG A 88 -10.47 -12.52 -12.88
N TRP A 89 -10.73 -13.63 -12.22
CA TRP A 89 -11.19 -14.86 -12.90
C TRP A 89 -12.63 -14.73 -13.35
N ASP A 90 -13.50 -14.17 -12.50
CA ASP A 90 -14.89 -13.89 -12.83
C ASP A 90 -15.00 -12.90 -14.00
N VAL A 91 -14.17 -11.83 -14.00
CA VAL A 91 -14.08 -10.88 -15.11
C VAL A 91 -13.67 -11.60 -16.41
N ALA A 92 -12.65 -12.46 -16.35
CA ALA A 92 -12.19 -13.21 -17.52
C ALA A 92 -13.28 -14.13 -18.06
N GLN A 93 -14.01 -14.83 -17.20
CA GLN A 93 -15.11 -15.70 -17.58
C GLN A 93 -16.30 -14.91 -18.15
N THR A 94 -16.63 -13.77 -17.57
CA THR A 94 -17.71 -12.89 -18.06
C THR A 94 -17.39 -12.43 -19.49
N ILE A 95 -16.18 -11.92 -19.73
CA ILE A 95 -15.78 -11.48 -21.08
C ILE A 95 -15.76 -12.66 -22.05
N LYS A 96 -15.23 -13.81 -21.66
CA LYS A 96 -15.23 -15.01 -22.48
C LYS A 96 -16.65 -15.40 -22.86
N SER A 97 -17.57 -15.44 -21.90
CA SER A 97 -18.98 -15.78 -22.15
C SER A 97 -19.66 -14.80 -23.09
N GLU A 98 -19.36 -13.50 -22.98
CA GLU A 98 -19.88 -12.47 -23.88
C GLU A 98 -19.35 -12.66 -25.32
N LEU A 99 -18.05 -12.98 -25.48
CA LEU A 99 -17.44 -13.23 -26.78
C LEU A 99 -18.04 -14.47 -27.46
N GLU A 100 -18.23 -15.56 -26.73
CA GLU A 100 -18.79 -16.81 -27.20
C GLU A 100 -20.31 -16.68 -27.46
N GLY A 101 -21.04 -16.05 -26.54
CA GLY A 101 -22.51 -15.89 -26.64
C GLY A 101 -22.96 -15.04 -27.83
N ARG A 102 -22.13 -14.05 -28.21
CA ARG A 102 -22.37 -13.23 -29.41
C ARG A 102 -21.76 -13.83 -30.71
N ASN A 103 -21.20 -15.03 -30.63
CA ASN A 103 -20.49 -15.69 -31.75
C ASN A 103 -19.36 -14.84 -32.37
N LEU A 104 -18.72 -13.99 -31.56
CA LEU A 104 -17.62 -13.13 -31.98
C LEU A 104 -16.28 -13.87 -31.99
N LEU A 105 -16.01 -14.68 -30.95
CA LEU A 105 -14.78 -15.44 -30.85
C LEU A 105 -15.04 -16.70 -30.00
N ARG A 106 -14.70 -17.88 -30.51
CA ARG A 106 -14.79 -19.16 -29.81
C ARG A 106 -13.41 -19.57 -29.33
N ASP A 107 -13.35 -20.33 -28.25
CA ASP A 107 -12.08 -20.84 -27.68
C ASP A 107 -11.05 -19.74 -27.32
N ALA A 108 -11.53 -18.55 -27.00
CA ALA A 108 -10.67 -17.46 -26.54
C ALA A 108 -10.10 -17.73 -25.14
N VAL A 109 -8.83 -17.37 -24.96
CA VAL A 109 -8.21 -17.27 -23.63
C VAL A 109 -8.18 -15.82 -23.23
N VAL A 110 -8.89 -15.49 -22.13
CA VAL A 110 -8.94 -14.13 -21.59
C VAL A 110 -8.09 -14.08 -20.34
N THR A 111 -7.10 -13.18 -20.32
CA THR A 111 -6.22 -12.93 -19.16
C THR A 111 -6.50 -11.55 -18.62
N VAL A 112 -6.77 -11.47 -17.30
CA VAL A 112 -7.06 -10.20 -16.61
C VAL A 112 -6.01 -9.96 -15.54
N GLN A 113 -5.49 -8.72 -15.44
CA GLN A 113 -4.53 -8.30 -14.45
C GLN A 113 -4.88 -6.91 -13.90
N PHE A 114 -4.72 -6.69 -12.61
CA PHE A 114 -4.80 -5.36 -12.01
C PHE A 114 -3.55 -4.55 -12.34
N MET A 115 -3.71 -3.30 -12.74
CA MET A 115 -2.59 -2.45 -13.14
C MET A 115 -2.19 -1.44 -12.07
N ASN A 116 -3.13 -1.03 -11.25
CA ASN A 116 -2.94 0.03 -10.24
C ASN A 116 -3.12 -0.47 -8.80
N PHE A 117 -2.99 -1.79 -8.56
CA PHE A 117 -3.09 -2.30 -7.20
C PHE A 117 -1.94 -1.74 -6.36
N GLN A 118 -2.30 -0.90 -5.41
CA GLN A 118 -1.35 -0.27 -4.50
C GLN A 118 -1.91 -0.20 -3.08
N ILE A 119 -0.99 -0.21 -2.13
CA ILE A 119 -1.23 -0.03 -0.70
C ILE A 119 -0.27 1.03 -0.16
N SER A 120 -0.63 1.68 0.93
CA SER A 120 0.25 2.65 1.59
C SER A 120 0.62 2.16 2.99
N VAL A 121 1.90 2.26 3.34
CA VAL A 121 2.41 1.91 4.67
C VAL A 121 3.03 3.16 5.28
N LEU A 122 2.54 3.56 6.44
CA LEU A 122 2.90 4.80 7.13
C LEU A 122 3.24 4.54 8.61
N GLY A 123 3.86 5.51 9.24
CA GLY A 123 4.21 5.48 10.65
C GLY A 123 5.58 4.85 10.93
N GLU A 124 5.71 4.12 12.01
CA GLU A 124 6.98 3.58 12.51
C GLU A 124 7.39 2.27 11.80
N VAL A 125 7.65 2.38 10.50
CA VAL A 125 8.25 1.36 9.64
C VAL A 125 9.56 1.87 9.06
N SER A 126 10.43 0.95 8.63
CA SER A 126 11.75 1.32 8.11
C SER A 126 11.69 2.14 6.82
N ARG A 127 10.72 1.86 5.96
CA ARG A 127 10.52 2.53 4.67
C ARG A 127 9.03 2.84 4.47
N PRO A 128 8.53 3.96 5.01
CA PRO A 128 7.15 4.36 4.74
C PRO A 128 6.99 4.77 3.26
N GLY A 129 5.83 4.48 2.67
CA GLY A 129 5.55 4.80 1.28
C GLY A 129 4.37 4.05 0.70
N THR A 130 4.11 4.29 -0.58
CA THR A 130 3.11 3.55 -1.36
C THR A 130 3.78 2.46 -2.17
N TYR A 131 3.24 1.26 -2.11
CA TYR A 131 3.78 0.05 -2.74
C TYR A 131 2.81 -0.47 -3.79
N SER A 132 3.27 -0.56 -5.03
CA SER A 132 2.55 -1.24 -6.11
C SER A 132 2.68 -2.76 -5.97
N ILE A 133 1.59 -3.46 -6.13
CA ILE A 133 1.49 -4.91 -5.96
C ILE A 133 1.20 -5.55 -7.32
N SER A 134 2.09 -6.42 -7.76
CA SER A 134 1.95 -7.13 -9.05
C SER A 134 1.21 -8.46 -8.94
N GLY A 135 0.71 -8.81 -7.75
CA GLY A 135 0.02 -10.08 -7.50
C GLY A 135 -1.49 -9.92 -7.32
N ASP A 136 -2.16 -11.05 -7.15
CA ASP A 136 -3.62 -11.10 -6.93
C ASP A 136 -4.03 -10.86 -5.49
N LYS A 137 -3.11 -10.94 -4.57
CA LYS A 137 -3.32 -10.71 -3.14
C LYS A 137 -2.01 -10.36 -2.46
N ILE A 138 -2.11 -9.63 -1.39
CA ILE A 138 -1.00 -9.34 -0.48
C ILE A 138 -1.52 -9.43 0.96
N SER A 139 -0.75 -10.05 1.83
CA SER A 139 -1.07 -10.09 3.26
C SER A 139 -0.51 -8.85 3.98
N LEU A 140 -1.08 -8.54 5.14
CA LEU A 140 -0.58 -7.47 6.02
C LEU A 140 0.90 -7.68 6.39
N LEU A 141 1.28 -8.93 6.68
CA LEU A 141 2.68 -9.27 7.01
C LEU A 141 3.62 -9.05 5.83
N GLU A 142 3.19 -9.40 4.62
CA GLU A 142 3.98 -9.15 3.41
C GLU A 142 4.12 -7.65 3.11
N ALA A 143 3.06 -6.87 3.32
CA ALA A 143 3.11 -5.42 3.17
C ALA A 143 4.11 -4.77 4.14
N ILE A 144 4.08 -5.19 5.40
CA ILE A 144 5.03 -4.75 6.44
C ILE A 144 6.45 -5.18 6.08
N SER A 145 6.64 -6.41 5.59
CA SER A 145 7.95 -6.90 5.13
C SER A 145 8.50 -6.04 3.98
N ARG A 146 7.66 -5.66 3.01
CA ARG A 146 8.06 -4.75 1.91
C ARG A 146 8.46 -3.37 2.42
N ALA A 147 7.82 -2.89 3.50
CA ALA A 147 8.19 -1.65 4.19
C ALA A 147 9.45 -1.79 5.08
N GLY A 148 10.09 -2.97 5.11
CA GLY A 148 11.32 -3.23 5.84
C GLY A 148 11.12 -3.47 7.33
N ASP A 149 9.94 -3.98 7.72
CA ASP A 149 9.47 -4.21 9.10
C ASP A 149 9.27 -2.91 9.91
N LEU A 150 8.69 -3.07 11.09
CA LEU A 150 8.52 -1.98 12.05
C LEU A 150 9.88 -1.56 12.62
N THR A 151 10.03 -0.27 12.91
CA THR A 151 11.17 0.21 13.68
C THR A 151 11.08 -0.30 15.13
N ILE A 152 12.16 -0.10 15.91
CA ILE A 152 12.16 -0.43 17.35
C ILE A 152 11.13 0.39 18.15
N TYR A 153 10.62 1.45 17.56
CA TYR A 153 9.61 2.32 18.15
C TYR A 153 8.19 2.00 17.70
N GLY A 154 8.01 1.12 16.71
CA GLY A 154 6.71 0.73 16.18
C GLY A 154 5.97 -0.23 17.10
N ARG A 155 4.70 0.05 17.37
CA ARG A 155 3.82 -0.80 18.17
C ARG A 155 3.30 -1.97 17.35
N ARG A 156 3.74 -3.19 17.72
CA ARG A 156 3.28 -4.44 17.07
C ARG A 156 1.88 -4.87 17.51
N ASP A 157 1.40 -4.34 18.62
CA ASP A 157 0.08 -4.63 19.19
C ASP A 157 -1.03 -3.72 18.66
N ASN A 158 -0.68 -2.67 17.92
CA ASN A 158 -1.63 -1.67 17.44
C ASN A 158 -1.27 -1.24 16.00
N VAL A 159 -1.35 -2.18 15.07
CA VAL A 159 -1.24 -1.88 13.64
C VAL A 159 -2.64 -1.63 13.10
N GLN A 160 -2.86 -0.44 12.55
CA GLN A 160 -4.14 -0.03 12.03
C GLN A 160 -4.18 -0.19 10.51
N VAL A 161 -5.23 -0.80 10.00
CA VAL A 161 -5.51 -0.87 8.55
C VAL A 161 -6.79 -0.08 8.29
N THR A 162 -6.65 1.03 7.58
CA THR A 162 -7.77 1.86 7.16
C THR A 162 -8.19 1.47 5.75
N ARG A 163 -9.44 1.12 5.59
CA ARG A 163 -10.06 0.71 4.33
C ARG A 163 -11.30 1.53 4.04
N GLU A 164 -11.49 1.87 2.78
CA GLU A 164 -12.73 2.50 2.33
C GLU A 164 -13.67 1.42 1.81
N GLU A 165 -14.86 1.34 2.41
CA GLU A 165 -15.91 0.39 2.05
C GLU A 165 -17.26 1.14 1.96
N ASN A 166 -17.90 1.11 0.79
CA ASN A 166 -19.23 1.75 0.58
C ASN A 166 -19.28 3.24 0.98
N GLY A 167 -18.24 4.00 0.63
CA GLY A 167 -18.12 5.41 0.95
C GLY A 167 -17.89 5.71 2.44
N LYS A 168 -17.58 4.70 3.25
CA LYS A 168 -17.23 4.84 4.67
C LYS A 168 -15.81 4.35 4.91
N ARG A 169 -15.09 5.02 5.80
CA ARG A 169 -13.77 4.57 6.26
C ARG A 169 -13.93 3.67 7.46
N LYS A 170 -13.35 2.48 7.37
CA LYS A 170 -13.32 1.48 8.43
C LYS A 170 -11.87 1.26 8.85
N VAL A 171 -11.63 1.30 10.16
CA VAL A 171 -10.32 1.05 10.73
C VAL A 171 -10.34 -0.32 11.41
N TYR A 172 -9.42 -1.17 11.01
CA TYR A 172 -9.16 -2.46 11.64
C TYR A 172 -7.88 -2.36 12.47
N VAL A 173 -7.94 -2.75 13.73
CA VAL A 173 -6.77 -2.82 14.60
C VAL A 173 -6.30 -4.27 14.67
N VAL A 174 -5.03 -4.49 14.38
CA VAL A 174 -4.42 -5.83 14.29
C VAL A 174 -3.22 -5.90 15.22
N ASP A 175 -3.19 -6.92 16.08
CA ASP A 175 -2.01 -7.25 16.89
C ASP A 175 -1.15 -8.30 16.16
N LEU A 176 0.04 -7.90 15.72
CA LEU A 176 0.97 -8.78 15.02
C LEU A 176 1.60 -9.87 15.91
N ARG A 177 1.45 -9.75 17.22
CA ARG A 177 1.98 -10.72 18.19
C ARG A 177 1.04 -11.89 18.37
N ASN A 178 -0.24 -11.72 18.04
CA ASN A 178 -1.30 -12.67 18.23
C ASN A 178 -1.61 -13.43 16.91
N SER A 179 -1.88 -14.72 17.00
CA SER A 179 -2.30 -15.57 15.87
C SER A 179 -3.67 -15.19 15.30
N ASP A 180 -4.52 -14.50 16.06
CA ASP A 180 -5.81 -14.01 15.59
C ASP A 180 -5.71 -13.04 14.41
N LEU A 181 -4.52 -12.50 14.15
CA LEU A 181 -4.29 -11.68 12.96
C LEU A 181 -4.68 -12.39 11.67
N TYR A 182 -4.51 -13.72 11.59
CA TYR A 182 -4.89 -14.51 10.40
C TYR A 182 -6.40 -14.58 10.18
N ASN A 183 -7.20 -14.40 11.24
CA ASN A 183 -8.65 -14.34 11.17
C ASN A 183 -9.19 -12.94 10.90
N SER A 184 -8.32 -11.93 10.94
CA SER A 184 -8.70 -10.54 10.71
C SER A 184 -9.22 -10.33 9.30
N PRO A 185 -10.32 -9.57 9.09
CA PRO A 185 -10.76 -9.15 7.76
C PRO A 185 -9.75 -8.29 7.01
N ALA A 186 -8.77 -7.71 7.75
CA ALA A 186 -7.68 -6.90 7.20
C ALA A 186 -6.38 -7.69 7.01
N TYR A 187 -6.37 -9.01 7.21
CA TYR A 187 -5.18 -9.83 6.95
C TYR A 187 -4.77 -9.79 5.47
N TYR A 188 -5.75 -9.96 4.57
CA TYR A 188 -5.56 -9.70 3.16
C TYR A 188 -5.95 -8.26 2.85
N LEU A 189 -5.01 -7.53 2.27
CA LEU A 189 -5.18 -6.13 1.95
C LEU A 189 -5.94 -5.97 0.63
N ARG A 190 -6.63 -4.84 0.51
CA ARG A 190 -7.36 -4.43 -0.70
C ARG A 190 -6.73 -3.19 -1.32
N GLN A 191 -7.17 -2.84 -2.50
CA GLN A 191 -6.79 -1.62 -3.21
C GLN A 191 -6.96 -0.39 -2.31
N ASN A 192 -5.95 0.46 -2.28
CA ASN A 192 -5.89 1.70 -1.52
C ASN A 192 -5.95 1.55 0.02
N ASP A 193 -5.77 0.33 0.57
CA ASP A 193 -5.62 0.17 2.02
C ASP A 193 -4.42 0.98 2.53
N VAL A 194 -4.63 1.65 3.67
CA VAL A 194 -3.58 2.38 4.36
C VAL A 194 -3.26 1.67 5.66
N ILE A 195 -2.01 1.20 5.78
CA ILE A 195 -1.47 0.58 6.98
C ILE A 195 -0.75 1.66 7.77
N TYR A 196 -1.16 1.86 9.01
CA TYR A 196 -0.50 2.80 9.93
C TYR A 196 0.04 2.08 11.14
N VAL A 197 1.35 2.22 11.36
CA VAL A 197 2.05 1.70 12.54
C VAL A 197 2.25 2.82 13.53
N GLU A 198 1.57 2.71 14.66
CA GLU A 198 1.63 3.71 15.72
C GLU A 198 3.01 3.70 16.42
N PRO A 199 3.58 4.88 16.74
CA PRO A 199 4.77 4.96 17.56
C PRO A 199 4.49 4.56 19.01
N ASN A 200 5.49 4.02 19.70
CA ASN A 200 5.42 3.79 21.13
C ASN A 200 5.50 5.11 21.92
N GLU A 201 5.22 5.05 23.23
CA GLU A 201 5.18 6.23 24.10
C GLU A 201 6.51 7.00 24.13
N VAL A 202 7.63 6.31 23.99
CA VAL A 202 8.97 6.93 24.00
C VAL A 202 9.12 7.84 22.75
N ARG A 203 8.72 7.36 21.59
CA ARG A 203 8.78 8.13 20.36
C ARG A 203 7.73 9.24 20.32
N ALA A 204 6.51 8.94 20.75
CA ALA A 204 5.44 9.93 20.86
C ALA A 204 5.83 11.08 21.79
N GLY A 205 6.45 10.78 22.94
CA GLY A 205 6.98 11.77 23.88
C GLY A 205 8.07 12.66 23.27
N GLN A 206 8.94 12.11 22.43
CA GLN A 206 9.99 12.88 21.74
C GLN A 206 9.43 13.91 20.76
N SER A 207 8.29 13.65 20.13
CA SER A 207 7.66 14.59 19.20
C SER A 207 7.04 15.81 19.90
N THR A 208 6.75 15.71 21.19
CA THR A 208 6.17 16.79 22.01
C THR A 208 7.23 17.58 22.78
N ILE A 209 8.48 17.06 22.86
CA ILE A 209 9.59 17.78 23.51
C ILE A 209 10.06 18.88 22.57
N ASN A 210 9.70 20.12 22.91
CA ASN A 210 10.19 21.29 22.19
C ASN A 210 11.70 21.47 22.51
N GLU A 211 12.57 21.36 21.49
CA GLU A 211 14.02 21.59 21.63
C GLU A 211 14.36 22.95 22.27
N ASN A 212 13.48 23.93 22.15
CA ASN A 212 13.65 25.23 22.78
C ASN A 212 13.63 25.14 24.34
N ASN A 213 12.91 24.20 24.91
CA ASN A 213 12.92 24.00 26.38
C ASN A 213 14.25 23.42 26.85
N PHE A 214 14.87 22.53 26.10
CA PHE A 214 16.21 22.02 26.43
C PHE A 214 17.29 23.08 26.23
N ARG A 215 17.20 23.93 25.24
CA ARG A 215 18.12 25.07 25.03
C ARG A 215 18.02 26.07 26.15
N SER A 216 16.82 26.40 26.63
CA SER A 216 16.64 27.34 27.73
C SER A 216 17.23 26.79 29.05
N VAL A 217 17.01 25.52 29.39
CA VAL A 217 17.58 24.90 30.60
C VAL A 217 19.11 24.83 30.54
N ARG A 218 19.68 24.44 29.38
CA ARG A 218 21.14 24.43 29.19
C ARG A 218 21.74 25.84 29.25
N PHE A 219 21.06 26.83 28.69
CA PHE A 219 21.48 28.23 28.72
C PHE A 219 21.49 28.76 30.15
N TRP A 220 20.45 28.54 30.93
CA TRP A 220 20.38 28.98 32.32
C TRP A 220 21.38 28.20 33.21
N ALA A 221 21.59 26.93 32.96
CA ALA A 221 22.60 26.13 33.67
C ALA A 221 24.04 26.63 33.38
N SER A 222 24.32 27.03 32.14
CA SER A 222 25.63 27.60 31.78
C SER A 222 25.86 28.99 32.40
N LEU A 223 24.82 29.82 32.43
CA LEU A 223 24.90 31.13 33.14
C LEU A 223 25.11 30.95 34.63
N GLY A 224 24.43 29.97 35.26
CA GLY A 224 24.62 29.68 36.68
C GLY A 224 26.05 29.22 37.00
N SER A 225 26.65 28.38 36.17
CA SER A 225 28.02 27.89 36.34
C SER A 225 29.09 28.99 36.17
N THR A 226 28.89 29.89 35.22
CA THR A 226 29.78 31.04 35.00
C THR A 226 29.70 32.03 36.13
N ALA A 227 28.51 32.31 36.68
CA ALA A 227 28.34 33.18 37.84
C ALA A 227 29.02 32.60 39.09
N LEU A 228 28.86 31.29 39.35
CA LEU A 228 29.55 30.60 40.45
C LEU A 228 31.08 30.64 40.33
N SER A 229 31.60 30.51 39.10
CA SER A 229 33.04 30.60 38.84
C SER A 229 33.56 32.01 39.10
N ALA A 230 32.84 33.06 38.71
CA ALA A 230 33.20 34.44 38.95
C ALA A 230 33.22 34.79 40.48
N VAL A 231 32.25 34.29 41.24
CA VAL A 231 32.21 34.44 42.70
C VAL A 231 33.40 33.76 43.36
N ASN A 232 33.75 32.53 42.93
CA ASN A 232 34.94 31.82 43.47
C ASN A 232 36.25 32.59 43.19
N ILE A 233 36.39 33.18 42.00
CA ILE A 233 37.57 33.99 41.65
C ILE A 233 37.65 35.23 42.56
N LEU A 234 36.52 35.91 42.75
CA LEU A 234 36.44 37.09 43.65
C LEU A 234 36.83 36.76 45.09
N ILE A 235 36.29 35.64 45.63
CA ILE A 235 36.65 35.18 46.99
C ILE A 235 38.13 34.86 47.06
N THR A 236 38.72 34.22 46.07
CA THR A 236 40.16 33.89 46.03
C THR A 236 41.01 35.13 45.98
N ILE A 237 40.64 36.17 45.27
CA ILE A 237 41.35 37.44 45.22
C ILE A 237 41.30 38.15 46.59
N ILE A 238 40.13 38.20 47.23
CA ILE A 238 39.94 38.87 48.53
C ILE A 238 40.69 38.14 49.63
N THR A 239 40.73 36.81 49.58
CA THR A 239 41.47 36.03 50.62
C THR A 239 42.99 36.06 50.43
N ARG A 240 43.47 36.37 49.19
CA ARG A 240 44.91 36.45 48.90
C ARG A 240 45.50 37.85 49.14
N THR A 241 44.65 38.87 49.28
CA THR A 241 45.03 40.28 49.53
C THR A 241 44.95 40.69 51.01
N ARG A 242 44.63 39.73 51.86
CA ARG A 242 44.76 39.84 53.33
C ARG A 242 45.96 39.01 53.84
#